data_e16c22a44cc387c3c831beb474d0e872
#
_entry.id   e16c22a44cc387c3c831beb474d0e872
#
_cell.length_a   1.000
_cell.length_b   1.000
_cell.length_c   1.000
_cell.angle_alpha   90.00
_cell.angle_beta   90.00
_cell.angle_gamma   90.00
#
_symmetry.space_group_name_H-M   'P 1'
#
loop_
_entity.id
_entity.type
_entity.pdbx_description
1 polymer ?
#
loop_
_entity_poly.entity_id
_entity_poly.type
_entity_poly.pdbx_seq_one_letter_code
_entity_poly.pdbx_strand_id
1 'polypeptide(L)'
;MNEFKDPKNFAKTQFNFCWVIALRAEAIPIIETFKMKILDNQSLFPIYANESTGHALIISGIGSIKSAAAATFLKNYLQIKNYTAWINLGIAGFSRDPIGDIYQAVKVVSKESGAVFFPGLRLSKLLPAETLVTVSKPESKYNEPVLYDMEAAGFCELVPSFSCNELTYVIKIVSDTANSSSTLITKNLVRDLIEKQLPKISAVLSQVEVLVQEEKERLSLPEEVEYFEKNFRFTETSKHQFREIYRKWKIMFPKKRLDPSEFLNSRPKDIILQLEKEILINAENWNAL
;
A
#
# COMPACT_ATOMS: atom_id res chain seq x y z
N MET A 1 3.47 -19.01 27.66
CA MET A 1 3.07 -17.59 27.78
C MET A 1 3.75 -16.86 26.65
N ASN A 2 3.03 -16.54 25.56
CA ASN A 2 3.59 -15.68 24.51
C ASN A 2 3.57 -14.24 25.05
N GLU A 3 4.75 -13.68 25.26
CA GLU A 3 4.88 -12.25 25.53
C GLU A 3 4.24 -11.48 24.36
N PHE A 4 3.18 -10.75 24.65
CA PHE A 4 2.64 -9.77 23.73
C PHE A 4 3.76 -8.77 23.43
N LYS A 5 4.27 -8.78 22.21
CA LYS A 5 5.17 -7.71 21.77
C LYS A 5 4.35 -6.42 21.78
N ASP A 6 4.74 -5.48 22.63
CA ASP A 6 4.15 -4.14 22.70
C ASP A 6 4.15 -3.54 21.27
N PRO A 7 3.02 -2.99 20.78
CA PRO A 7 2.96 -2.31 19.48
C PRO A 7 4.07 -1.26 19.28
N LYS A 8 4.58 -0.66 20.35
CA LYS A 8 5.72 0.27 20.32
C LYS A 8 7.02 -0.35 19.81
N ASN A 9 7.17 -1.67 19.85
CA ASN A 9 8.37 -2.35 19.36
C ASN A 9 8.44 -2.42 17.83
N PHE A 10 7.32 -2.20 17.11
CA PHE A 10 7.29 -2.22 15.64
C PHE A 10 7.62 -0.87 14.99
N ALA A 11 7.76 0.21 15.75
CA ALA A 11 8.06 1.55 15.20
C ALA A 11 9.38 1.61 14.39
N LYS A 12 10.31 0.67 14.64
CA LYS A 12 11.57 0.53 13.91
C LYS A 12 11.54 -0.51 12.79
N THR A 13 10.51 -1.36 12.75
CA THR A 13 10.39 -2.42 11.75
C THR A 13 9.87 -1.84 10.44
N GLN A 14 10.51 -2.20 9.34
CA GLN A 14 10.12 -1.76 8.02
C GLN A 14 9.42 -2.91 7.30
N PHE A 15 8.15 -2.70 6.94
CA PHE A 15 7.40 -3.61 6.10
C PHE A 15 7.32 -3.01 4.70
N ASN A 16 7.77 -3.76 3.69
CA ASN A 16 7.70 -3.36 2.30
C ASN A 16 6.36 -3.74 1.67
N PHE A 17 5.71 -4.80 2.20
CA PHE A 17 4.44 -5.32 1.70
C PHE A 17 3.43 -5.54 2.81
N CYS A 18 2.23 -5.01 2.63
CA CYS A 18 1.07 -5.27 3.47
C CYS A 18 -0.05 -5.94 2.67
N TRP A 19 -0.53 -7.06 3.17
CA TRP A 19 -1.58 -7.85 2.55
C TRP A 19 -2.88 -7.69 3.31
N VAL A 20 -3.96 -7.40 2.57
CA VAL A 20 -5.33 -7.43 3.09
C VAL A 20 -6.07 -8.53 2.36
N ILE A 21 -6.37 -9.61 3.07
CA ILE A 21 -6.94 -10.83 2.53
C ILE A 21 -8.21 -11.18 3.30
N ALA A 22 -9.28 -11.53 2.59
CA ALA A 22 -10.57 -11.74 3.23
C ALA A 22 -10.66 -13.05 3.99
N LEU A 23 -10.20 -14.15 3.38
CA LEU A 23 -10.40 -15.48 3.91
C LEU A 23 -9.07 -16.13 4.36
N ARG A 24 -9.15 -16.92 5.44
CA ARG A 24 -8.00 -17.68 5.90
C ARG A 24 -7.47 -18.66 4.83
N ALA A 25 -8.36 -19.25 4.03
CA ALA A 25 -7.96 -20.16 2.95
C ALA A 25 -7.11 -19.47 1.87
N GLU A 26 -7.41 -18.20 1.56
CA GLU A 26 -6.61 -17.37 0.65
C GLU A 26 -5.27 -16.94 1.27
N ALA A 27 -5.25 -16.70 2.58
CA ALA A 27 -4.09 -16.18 3.30
C ALA A 27 -3.00 -17.24 3.53
N ILE A 28 -3.38 -18.52 3.75
CA ILE A 28 -2.44 -19.59 4.11
C ILE A 28 -1.26 -19.71 3.13
N PRO A 29 -1.46 -19.76 1.80
CA PRO A 29 -0.33 -19.87 0.87
C PRO A 29 0.66 -18.71 0.95
N ILE A 30 0.15 -17.51 1.19
CA ILE A 30 0.96 -16.29 1.35
C ILE A 30 1.72 -16.32 2.69
N ILE A 31 1.05 -16.70 3.77
CA ILE A 31 1.67 -16.85 5.10
C ILE A 31 2.82 -17.85 5.06
N GLU A 32 2.60 -19.01 4.45
CA GLU A 32 3.60 -20.09 4.33
C GLU A 32 4.77 -19.67 3.45
N THR A 33 4.50 -19.07 2.27
CA THR A 33 5.54 -18.63 1.33
C THR A 33 6.48 -17.61 1.95
N PHE A 34 5.95 -16.61 2.64
CA PHE A 34 6.75 -15.56 3.27
C PHE A 34 7.07 -15.86 4.75
N LYS A 35 6.83 -17.09 5.20
CA LYS A 35 7.15 -17.58 6.56
C LYS A 35 6.67 -16.64 7.66
N MET A 36 5.47 -16.07 7.49
CA MET A 36 4.90 -15.15 8.45
C MET A 36 4.42 -15.89 9.69
N LYS A 37 4.63 -15.30 10.86
CA LYS A 37 4.13 -15.80 12.14
C LYS A 37 2.95 -14.97 12.61
N ILE A 38 2.05 -15.61 13.35
CA ILE A 38 0.95 -14.89 13.97
C ILE A 38 1.48 -13.91 15.01
N LEU A 39 1.11 -12.66 14.89
CA LEU A 39 1.42 -11.62 15.87
C LEU A 39 0.27 -11.41 16.84
N ASP A 40 -0.94 -11.39 16.33
CA ASP A 40 -2.14 -11.18 17.10
C ASP A 40 -3.30 -11.99 16.50
N ASN A 41 -3.95 -12.80 17.36
CA ASN A 41 -5.16 -13.57 17.02
C ASN A 41 -6.33 -13.27 17.97
N GLN A 42 -6.15 -12.32 18.89
CA GLN A 42 -7.15 -11.94 19.90
C GLN A 42 -7.84 -10.61 19.54
N SER A 43 -7.23 -9.82 18.66
CA SER A 43 -7.84 -8.62 18.13
C SER A 43 -8.98 -8.94 17.13
N LEU A 44 -9.69 -7.92 16.71
CA LEU A 44 -10.78 -8.03 15.75
C LEU A 44 -10.36 -8.74 14.45
N PHE A 45 -9.11 -8.58 14.05
CA PHE A 45 -8.54 -9.15 12.85
C PHE A 45 -7.24 -9.91 13.15
N PRO A 46 -7.09 -11.18 12.75
CA PRO A 46 -5.82 -11.88 12.86
C PRO A 46 -4.71 -11.22 12.03
N ILE A 47 -3.56 -10.99 12.68
CA ILE A 47 -2.38 -10.36 12.06
C ILE A 47 -1.22 -11.35 12.01
N TYR A 48 -0.57 -11.42 10.87
CA TYR A 48 0.63 -12.20 10.62
C TYR A 48 1.74 -11.29 10.09
N ALA A 49 2.99 -11.55 10.47
CA ALA A 49 4.11 -10.81 9.92
C ALA A 49 5.41 -11.61 9.93
N ASN A 50 6.33 -11.18 9.08
CA ASN A 50 7.72 -11.57 9.09
C ASN A 50 8.58 -10.34 8.83
N GLU A 51 9.25 -9.86 9.87
CA GLU A 51 10.11 -8.67 9.82
C GLU A 51 11.31 -8.88 8.88
N SER A 52 11.87 -10.10 8.83
CA SER A 52 13.04 -10.39 8.00
C SER A 52 12.75 -10.41 6.50
N THR A 53 11.50 -10.70 6.12
CA THR A 53 11.05 -10.65 4.72
C THR A 53 10.30 -9.36 4.38
N GLY A 54 10.05 -8.51 5.36
CA GLY A 54 9.33 -7.24 5.17
C GLY A 54 7.84 -7.40 4.83
N HIS A 55 7.20 -8.51 5.22
CA HIS A 55 5.79 -8.78 4.94
C HIS A 55 4.92 -8.74 6.19
N ALA A 56 3.78 -8.08 6.09
CA ALA A 56 2.69 -8.13 7.07
C ALA A 56 1.37 -8.47 6.37
N LEU A 57 0.49 -9.19 7.06
CA LEU A 57 -0.79 -9.66 6.53
C LEU A 57 -1.87 -9.54 7.58
N ILE A 58 -3.06 -9.12 7.16
CA ILE A 58 -4.26 -9.08 7.98
C ILE A 58 -5.39 -9.84 7.29
N ILE A 59 -6.11 -10.66 8.07
CA ILE A 59 -7.32 -11.35 7.58
C ILE A 59 -8.53 -10.50 7.92
N SER A 60 -9.13 -9.86 6.91
CA SER A 60 -10.20 -8.88 7.12
C SER A 60 -11.57 -9.48 7.36
N GLY A 61 -11.81 -10.69 6.87
CA GLY A 61 -13.18 -11.20 6.64
C GLY A 61 -13.79 -10.58 5.38
N ILE A 62 -14.94 -11.12 4.98
CA ILE A 62 -15.65 -10.73 3.76
C ILE A 62 -16.30 -9.36 3.91
N GLY A 63 -16.18 -8.52 2.90
CA GLY A 63 -16.91 -7.29 2.72
C GLY A 63 -16.05 -6.03 2.73
N SER A 64 -16.47 -5.05 1.95
CA SER A 64 -15.79 -3.79 1.66
C SER A 64 -15.44 -3.01 2.94
N ILE A 65 -16.40 -2.89 3.88
CA ILE A 65 -16.21 -2.19 5.16
C ILE A 65 -15.13 -2.89 6.01
N LYS A 66 -15.16 -4.23 6.08
CA LYS A 66 -14.16 -4.99 6.83
C LYS A 66 -12.77 -4.86 6.23
N SER A 67 -12.67 -4.88 4.91
CA SER A 67 -11.41 -4.70 4.20
C SER A 67 -10.77 -3.34 4.50
N ALA A 68 -11.56 -2.26 4.43
CA ALA A 68 -11.15 -0.90 4.79
C ALA A 68 -10.71 -0.80 6.26
N ALA A 69 -11.53 -1.33 7.16
CA ALA A 69 -11.25 -1.31 8.60
C ALA A 69 -9.96 -2.10 8.94
N ALA A 70 -9.78 -3.28 8.34
CA ALA A 70 -8.60 -4.12 8.55
C ALA A 70 -7.33 -3.43 8.05
N ALA A 71 -7.35 -2.82 6.87
CA ALA A 71 -6.20 -2.06 6.34
C ALA A 71 -5.81 -0.92 7.30
N THR A 72 -6.78 -0.13 7.75
CA THR A 72 -6.56 0.97 8.71
C THR A 72 -6.04 0.46 10.05
N PHE A 73 -6.59 -0.67 10.53
CA PHE A 73 -6.13 -1.30 11.76
C PHE A 73 -4.66 -1.75 11.65
N LEU A 74 -4.30 -2.47 10.57
CA LEU A 74 -2.93 -2.93 10.32
C LEU A 74 -1.94 -1.75 10.24
N LYS A 75 -2.33 -0.68 9.51
CA LYS A 75 -1.53 0.55 9.39
C LYS A 75 -1.15 1.12 10.75
N ASN A 76 -2.12 1.22 11.65
CA ASN A 76 -1.90 1.81 12.98
C ASN A 76 -1.22 0.84 13.94
N TYR A 77 -1.60 -0.44 13.92
CA TYR A 77 -1.07 -1.46 14.82
C TYR A 77 0.44 -1.67 14.63
N LEU A 78 0.90 -1.75 13.38
CA LEU A 78 2.32 -1.95 13.03
C LEU A 78 3.07 -0.65 12.69
N GLN A 79 2.43 0.51 12.79
CA GLN A 79 3.03 1.81 12.40
C GLN A 79 3.61 1.78 10.97
N ILE A 80 2.86 1.16 10.04
CA ILE A 80 3.27 0.96 8.66
C ILE A 80 3.64 2.29 8.01
N LYS A 81 4.72 2.31 7.23
CA LYS A 81 5.23 3.51 6.56
C LYS A 81 4.46 3.80 5.26
N ASN A 82 4.49 5.07 4.82
CA ASN A 82 3.72 5.49 3.65
C ASN A 82 4.30 4.97 2.31
N TYR A 83 5.54 4.50 2.30
CA TYR A 83 6.17 3.86 1.15
C TYR A 83 5.86 2.36 1.01
N THR A 84 5.09 1.77 1.92
CA THR A 84 4.73 0.34 1.89
C THR A 84 3.73 0.07 0.79
N ALA A 85 3.97 -0.99 0.01
CA ALA A 85 2.99 -1.49 -0.95
C ALA A 85 1.88 -2.26 -0.25
N TRP A 86 0.64 -2.00 -0.67
CA TRP A 86 -0.55 -2.64 -0.14
C TRP A 86 -1.20 -3.50 -1.22
N ILE A 87 -1.53 -4.74 -0.87
CA ILE A 87 -2.05 -5.72 -1.80
C ILE A 87 -3.34 -6.32 -1.24
N ASN A 88 -4.45 -6.09 -1.93
CA ASN A 88 -5.67 -6.85 -1.73
C ASN A 88 -5.62 -8.07 -2.67
N LEU A 89 -5.34 -9.23 -2.10
CA LEU A 89 -5.31 -10.50 -2.82
C LEU A 89 -6.52 -11.34 -2.41
N GLY A 90 -7.16 -11.99 -3.37
CA GLY A 90 -8.24 -12.90 -3.12
C GLY A 90 -8.80 -13.54 -4.38
N ILE A 91 -9.84 -14.34 -4.21
CA ILE A 91 -10.59 -14.90 -5.32
C ILE A 91 -11.65 -13.92 -5.82
N ALA A 92 -12.10 -14.12 -7.06
CA ALA A 92 -13.17 -13.34 -7.68
C ALA A 92 -13.96 -14.21 -8.66
N GLY A 93 -15.25 -13.91 -8.80
CA GLY A 93 -16.05 -14.45 -9.89
C GLY A 93 -15.76 -13.71 -11.19
N PHE A 94 -15.91 -14.39 -12.33
CA PHE A 94 -15.71 -13.81 -13.65
C PHE A 94 -16.67 -14.39 -14.68
N SER A 95 -17.09 -13.61 -15.66
CA SER A 95 -17.97 -14.10 -16.72
C SER A 95 -17.27 -15.01 -17.74
N ARG A 96 -15.94 -15.08 -17.72
CA ARG A 96 -15.12 -15.82 -18.69
C ARG A 96 -14.33 -16.92 -17.99
N ASP A 97 -14.09 -18.03 -18.72
CA ASP A 97 -13.15 -19.07 -18.36
C ASP A 97 -11.73 -18.71 -18.85
N PRO A 98 -10.68 -19.27 -18.24
CA PRO A 98 -10.69 -20.38 -17.30
C PRO A 98 -10.62 -19.96 -15.82
N ILE A 99 -11.16 -20.84 -14.95
CA ILE A 99 -10.93 -20.80 -13.51
C ILE A 99 -9.43 -20.95 -13.21
N GLY A 100 -8.94 -20.18 -12.26
CA GLY A 100 -7.53 -20.16 -11.83
C GLY A 100 -6.69 -19.08 -12.51
N ASP A 101 -7.19 -18.39 -13.51
CA ASP A 101 -6.50 -17.23 -14.08
C ASP A 101 -6.37 -16.10 -13.08
N ILE A 102 -5.24 -15.41 -13.14
CA ILE A 102 -4.93 -14.28 -12.25
C ILE A 102 -4.95 -12.97 -13.02
N TYR A 103 -5.54 -11.96 -12.42
CA TYR A 103 -5.69 -10.62 -13.00
C TYR A 103 -5.28 -9.53 -12.01
N GLN A 104 -4.73 -8.44 -12.55
CA GLN A 104 -4.66 -7.17 -11.83
C GLN A 104 -5.93 -6.38 -12.12
N ALA A 105 -6.68 -6.00 -11.08
CA ALA A 105 -7.77 -5.05 -11.23
C ALA A 105 -7.19 -3.63 -11.34
N VAL A 106 -7.24 -3.05 -12.52
CA VAL A 106 -6.76 -1.67 -12.79
C VAL A 106 -7.86 -0.62 -12.71
N LYS A 107 -9.09 -1.07 -12.63
CA LYS A 107 -10.28 -0.26 -12.35
C LYS A 107 -11.18 -1.03 -11.40
N VAL A 108 -11.52 -0.42 -10.28
CA VAL A 108 -12.45 -0.98 -9.28
C VAL A 108 -13.67 -0.08 -9.20
N VAL A 109 -14.85 -0.68 -9.29
CA VAL A 109 -16.14 0.03 -9.22
C VAL A 109 -16.93 -0.50 -8.04
N SER A 110 -17.34 0.37 -7.14
CA SER A 110 -18.32 0.02 -6.11
C SER A 110 -19.73 0.00 -6.71
N LYS A 111 -20.37 -1.17 -6.74
CA LYS A 111 -21.74 -1.30 -7.27
C LYS A 111 -22.75 -0.50 -6.45
N GLU A 112 -22.51 -0.36 -5.15
CA GLU A 112 -23.44 0.33 -4.24
C GLU A 112 -23.35 1.85 -4.33
N SER A 113 -22.12 2.41 -4.30
CA SER A 113 -21.92 3.86 -4.29
C SER A 113 -21.70 4.46 -5.68
N GLY A 114 -21.38 3.64 -6.69
CA GLY A 114 -20.94 4.10 -8.00
C GLY A 114 -19.52 4.67 -8.02
N ALA A 115 -18.81 4.67 -6.89
CA ALA A 115 -17.43 5.16 -6.82
C ALA A 115 -16.48 4.33 -7.69
N VAL A 116 -15.52 4.98 -8.33
CA VAL A 116 -14.55 4.36 -9.24
C VAL A 116 -13.14 4.67 -8.76
N PHE A 117 -12.32 3.63 -8.66
CA PHE A 117 -10.93 3.71 -8.22
C PHE A 117 -10.00 3.11 -9.29
N PHE A 118 -8.78 3.63 -9.38
CA PHE A 118 -7.76 3.15 -10.30
C PHE A 118 -6.49 2.80 -9.50
N PRO A 119 -6.45 1.60 -8.89
CA PRO A 119 -5.35 1.21 -8.02
C PRO A 119 -4.10 0.81 -8.80
N GLY A 120 -2.96 1.24 -8.29
CA GLY A 120 -1.62 0.82 -8.69
C GLY A 120 -1.21 1.16 -10.12
N LEU A 121 0.07 0.90 -10.40
CA LEU A 121 0.59 0.95 -11.76
C LEU A 121 0.26 -0.35 -12.48
N ARG A 122 0.00 -0.26 -13.78
CA ARG A 122 -0.32 -1.44 -14.59
C ARG A 122 0.93 -2.31 -14.81
N LEU A 123 0.86 -3.55 -14.36
CA LEU A 123 1.91 -4.56 -14.50
C LEU A 123 1.68 -5.44 -15.75
N SER A 124 1.41 -4.83 -16.89
CA SER A 124 0.89 -5.48 -18.11
C SER A 124 1.73 -6.63 -18.66
N LYS A 125 3.02 -6.66 -18.35
CA LYS A 125 3.92 -7.75 -18.76
C LYS A 125 3.80 -9.01 -17.88
N LEU A 126 3.24 -8.87 -16.68
CA LEU A 126 3.15 -9.94 -15.69
C LEU A 126 1.73 -10.46 -15.53
N LEU A 127 0.77 -9.56 -15.45
CA LEU A 127 -0.64 -9.89 -15.24
C LEU A 127 -1.52 -9.22 -16.29
N PRO A 128 -2.52 -9.94 -16.83
CA PRO A 128 -3.59 -9.30 -17.57
C PRO A 128 -4.35 -8.34 -16.65
N ALA A 129 -4.78 -7.22 -17.24
CA ALA A 129 -5.51 -6.18 -16.52
C ALA A 129 -7.01 -6.31 -16.81
N GLU A 130 -7.84 -6.15 -15.77
CA GLU A 130 -9.28 -6.23 -15.90
C GLU A 130 -9.98 -5.18 -15.01
N THR A 131 -11.25 -4.91 -15.34
CA THR A 131 -12.15 -4.16 -14.46
C THR A 131 -12.73 -5.09 -13.40
N LEU A 132 -12.88 -4.59 -12.18
CA LEU A 132 -13.48 -5.32 -11.08
C LEU A 132 -14.65 -4.52 -10.51
N VAL A 133 -15.77 -5.19 -10.26
CA VAL A 133 -16.95 -4.64 -9.60
C VAL A 133 -17.06 -5.25 -8.20
N THR A 134 -16.97 -4.40 -7.19
CA THR A 134 -17.21 -4.82 -5.80
C THR A 134 -18.69 -4.77 -5.49
N VAL A 135 -19.23 -5.90 -5.01
CA VAL A 135 -20.64 -6.11 -4.69
C VAL A 135 -20.83 -6.46 -3.21
N SER A 136 -22.01 -6.18 -2.65
CA SER A 136 -22.32 -6.49 -1.25
C SER A 136 -22.75 -7.95 -1.02
N LYS A 137 -23.17 -8.63 -2.08
CA LYS A 137 -23.57 -10.06 -2.07
C LYS A 137 -22.92 -10.77 -3.24
N PRO A 138 -22.60 -12.08 -3.11
CA PRO A 138 -22.01 -12.84 -4.19
C PRO A 138 -22.81 -12.71 -5.50
N GLU A 139 -22.13 -12.39 -6.59
CA GLU A 139 -22.74 -12.36 -7.93
C GLU A 139 -22.85 -13.80 -8.45
N SER A 140 -23.91 -14.10 -9.16
CA SER A 140 -24.15 -15.43 -9.72
C SER A 140 -24.42 -15.41 -11.23
N LYS A 141 -24.76 -14.25 -11.78
CA LYS A 141 -25.19 -14.15 -13.19
C LYS A 141 -24.08 -13.70 -14.14
N TYR A 142 -23.06 -13.03 -13.63
CA TYR A 142 -21.89 -12.53 -14.39
C TYR A 142 -22.25 -11.94 -15.76
N ASN A 143 -23.22 -11.01 -15.78
CA ASN A 143 -23.76 -10.45 -17.02
C ASN A 143 -22.75 -9.59 -17.80
N GLU A 144 -21.77 -9.03 -17.10
CA GLU A 144 -20.75 -8.16 -17.70
C GLU A 144 -19.38 -8.88 -17.69
N PRO A 145 -18.52 -8.59 -18.68
CA PRO A 145 -17.19 -9.20 -18.78
C PRO A 145 -16.20 -8.53 -17.80
N VAL A 146 -16.52 -8.53 -16.52
CA VAL A 146 -15.71 -7.95 -15.44
C VAL A 146 -15.54 -8.94 -14.31
N LEU A 147 -14.54 -8.73 -13.46
CA LEU A 147 -14.36 -9.48 -12.21
C LEU A 147 -15.36 -8.98 -11.17
N TYR A 148 -15.74 -9.87 -10.25
CA TYR A 148 -16.62 -9.55 -9.12
C TYR A 148 -16.00 -10.00 -7.81
N ASP A 149 -15.93 -9.08 -6.85
CA ASP A 149 -15.52 -9.35 -5.46
C ASP A 149 -16.42 -8.64 -4.46
N MET A 150 -16.04 -8.70 -3.18
CA MET A 150 -16.80 -8.06 -2.11
C MET A 150 -15.95 -7.09 -1.27
N GLU A 151 -14.66 -6.90 -1.56
CA GLU A 151 -13.68 -6.24 -0.69
C GLU A 151 -12.99 -5.02 -1.31
N ALA A 152 -12.67 -5.08 -2.59
CA ALA A 152 -11.69 -4.20 -3.23
C ALA A 152 -12.08 -2.71 -3.18
N ALA A 153 -13.36 -2.36 -3.27
CA ALA A 153 -13.77 -0.96 -3.25
C ALA A 153 -13.39 -0.27 -1.93
N GLY A 154 -13.69 -0.89 -0.77
CA GLY A 154 -13.32 -0.31 0.52
C GLY A 154 -11.81 -0.26 0.76
N PHE A 155 -11.09 -1.26 0.27
CA PHE A 155 -9.64 -1.24 0.25
C PHE A 155 -9.09 -0.05 -0.55
N CYS A 156 -9.56 0.13 -1.78
CA CYS A 156 -9.13 1.21 -2.67
C CYS A 156 -9.54 2.61 -2.20
N GLU A 157 -10.63 2.71 -1.43
CA GLU A 157 -11.09 3.98 -0.88
C GLU A 157 -10.19 4.47 0.26
N LEU A 158 -9.71 3.57 1.13
CA LEU A 158 -8.99 3.95 2.35
C LEU A 158 -7.47 3.93 2.20
N VAL A 159 -6.91 2.93 1.53
CA VAL A 159 -5.45 2.72 1.50
C VAL A 159 -4.68 3.91 0.90
N PRO A 160 -5.12 4.57 -0.18
CA PRO A 160 -4.42 5.74 -0.72
C PRO A 160 -4.35 6.94 0.24
N SER A 161 -5.17 6.97 1.29
CA SER A 161 -5.13 8.02 2.32
C SER A 161 -3.88 7.93 3.21
N PHE A 162 -3.22 6.79 3.27
CA PHE A 162 -2.04 6.56 4.13
C PHE A 162 -0.88 5.83 3.42
N SER A 163 -1.00 5.63 2.13
CA SER A 163 0.03 5.17 1.22
C SER A 163 -0.10 5.96 -0.09
N CYS A 164 0.66 5.65 -1.12
CA CYS A 164 0.41 6.22 -2.44
C CYS A 164 -0.40 5.25 -3.31
N ASN A 165 -1.13 5.82 -4.28
CA ASN A 165 -1.97 5.02 -5.16
C ASN A 165 -1.16 4.05 -6.01
N GLU A 166 0.06 4.44 -6.41
CA GLU A 166 1.00 3.65 -7.21
C GLU A 166 1.45 2.37 -6.50
N LEU A 167 1.39 2.35 -5.17
CA LEU A 167 1.72 1.19 -4.31
C LEU A 167 0.47 0.47 -3.78
N THR A 168 -0.71 0.73 -4.34
CA THR A 168 -1.98 0.09 -3.96
C THR A 168 -2.41 -0.89 -5.04
N TYR A 169 -2.38 -2.19 -4.78
CA TYR A 169 -2.66 -3.24 -5.78
C TYR A 169 -3.87 -4.08 -5.41
N VAL A 170 -4.67 -4.42 -6.40
CA VAL A 170 -5.75 -5.41 -6.29
C VAL A 170 -5.47 -6.53 -7.26
N ILE A 171 -5.28 -7.74 -6.74
CA ILE A 171 -4.93 -8.94 -7.51
C ILE A 171 -5.99 -9.99 -7.22
N LYS A 172 -6.62 -10.51 -8.26
CA LYS A 172 -7.71 -11.49 -8.13
C LYS A 172 -7.44 -12.72 -8.96
N ILE A 173 -7.85 -13.86 -8.43
CA ILE A 173 -7.76 -15.17 -9.08
C ILE A 173 -9.18 -15.67 -9.29
N VAL A 174 -9.49 -16.07 -10.52
CA VAL A 174 -10.84 -16.51 -10.88
C VAL A 174 -11.17 -17.81 -10.15
N SER A 175 -12.22 -17.82 -9.36
CA SER A 175 -12.68 -18.98 -8.58
C SER A 175 -13.91 -19.63 -9.17
N ASP A 176 -14.73 -18.86 -9.87
CA ASP A 176 -16.02 -19.28 -10.39
C ASP A 176 -16.44 -18.42 -11.58
N THR A 177 -17.29 -18.99 -12.41
CA THR A 177 -17.77 -18.37 -13.65
C THR A 177 -19.27 -18.62 -13.81
N ALA A 178 -19.88 -18.01 -14.82
CA ALA A 178 -21.29 -18.24 -15.13
C ALA A 178 -21.64 -19.73 -15.35
N ASN A 179 -20.63 -20.55 -15.75
CA ASN A 179 -20.79 -21.98 -16.03
C ASN A 179 -20.44 -22.87 -14.83
N SER A 180 -19.89 -22.30 -13.75
CA SER A 180 -19.50 -23.03 -12.55
C SER A 180 -20.22 -22.46 -11.33
N SER A 181 -20.90 -23.32 -10.57
CA SER A 181 -21.60 -22.86 -9.37
C SER A 181 -20.64 -22.43 -8.28
N SER A 182 -20.84 -21.20 -7.74
CA SER A 182 -20.13 -20.70 -6.58
C SER A 182 -20.30 -21.57 -5.32
N THR A 183 -21.33 -22.45 -5.31
CA THR A 183 -21.56 -23.41 -4.21
C THR A 183 -20.50 -24.52 -4.14
N LEU A 184 -19.70 -24.71 -5.17
CA LEU A 184 -18.62 -25.70 -5.23
C LEU A 184 -17.28 -25.20 -4.71
N ILE A 185 -17.19 -23.91 -4.31
CA ILE A 185 -15.94 -23.33 -3.81
C ILE A 185 -15.65 -23.86 -2.41
N THR A 186 -14.67 -24.75 -2.31
CA THR A 186 -14.18 -25.27 -1.03
C THR A 186 -12.93 -24.54 -0.57
N LYS A 187 -12.62 -24.61 0.74
CA LYS A 187 -11.39 -24.03 1.30
C LYS A 187 -10.12 -24.58 0.63
N ASN A 188 -10.11 -25.88 0.29
CA ASN A 188 -8.98 -26.52 -0.38
C ASN A 188 -8.82 -25.99 -1.82
N LEU A 189 -9.92 -25.89 -2.57
CA LEU A 189 -9.88 -25.30 -3.91
C LEU A 189 -9.32 -23.89 -3.90
N VAL A 190 -9.79 -23.03 -2.97
CA VAL A 190 -9.28 -21.65 -2.82
C VAL A 190 -7.78 -21.65 -2.56
N ARG A 191 -7.31 -22.48 -1.62
CA ARG A 191 -5.88 -22.63 -1.32
C ARG A 191 -5.09 -23.04 -2.57
N ASP A 192 -5.52 -24.07 -3.27
CA ASP A 192 -4.86 -24.59 -4.47
C ASP A 192 -4.78 -23.54 -5.60
N LEU A 193 -5.85 -22.73 -5.76
CA LEU A 193 -5.89 -21.65 -6.74
C LEU A 193 -4.82 -20.58 -6.44
N ILE A 194 -4.69 -20.18 -5.18
CA ILE A 194 -3.67 -19.19 -4.77
C ILE A 194 -2.27 -19.79 -4.93
N GLU A 195 -2.05 -21.05 -4.46
CA GLU A 195 -0.74 -21.74 -4.55
C GLU A 195 -0.23 -21.82 -5.98
N LYS A 196 -1.07 -22.16 -6.94
CA LYS A 196 -0.70 -22.22 -8.37
C LYS A 196 -0.22 -20.88 -8.93
N GLN A 197 -0.67 -19.77 -8.38
CA GLN A 197 -0.31 -18.44 -8.86
C GLN A 197 0.85 -17.79 -8.10
N LEU A 198 1.41 -18.44 -7.07
CA LEU A 198 2.55 -17.93 -6.29
C LEU A 198 3.74 -17.48 -7.15
N PRO A 199 4.14 -18.21 -8.23
CA PRO A 199 5.24 -17.76 -9.09
C PRO A 199 4.96 -16.41 -9.75
N LYS A 200 3.73 -16.19 -10.25
CA LYS A 200 3.34 -14.90 -10.84
C LYS A 200 3.24 -13.80 -9.78
N ILE A 201 2.69 -14.11 -8.61
CA ILE A 201 2.63 -13.19 -7.47
C ILE A 201 4.05 -12.78 -7.09
N SER A 202 5.00 -13.71 -6.96
CA SER A 202 6.39 -13.40 -6.64
C SER A 202 7.06 -12.50 -7.70
N ALA A 203 6.79 -12.72 -8.97
CA ALA A 203 7.28 -11.86 -10.06
C ALA A 203 6.71 -10.43 -9.97
N VAL A 204 5.44 -10.29 -9.61
CA VAL A 204 4.80 -8.99 -9.33
C VAL A 204 5.51 -8.29 -8.17
N LEU A 205 5.71 -8.98 -7.06
CA LEU A 205 6.37 -8.40 -5.89
C LEU A 205 7.78 -7.89 -6.21
N SER A 206 8.54 -8.61 -7.03
CA SER A 206 9.87 -8.18 -7.44
C SER A 206 9.87 -6.86 -8.22
N GLN A 207 8.82 -6.59 -9.03
CA GLN A 207 8.68 -5.31 -9.70
C GLN A 207 8.19 -4.21 -8.75
N VAL A 208 7.24 -4.53 -7.89
CA VAL A 208 6.69 -3.58 -6.92
C VAL A 208 7.74 -3.19 -5.88
N GLU A 209 8.65 -4.09 -5.51
CA GLU A 209 9.77 -3.81 -4.60
C GLU A 209 10.64 -2.64 -5.09
N VAL A 210 10.89 -2.55 -6.40
CA VAL A 210 11.63 -1.42 -6.99
C VAL A 210 10.91 -0.10 -6.70
N LEU A 211 9.59 -0.06 -6.92
CA LEU A 211 8.78 1.13 -6.64
C LEU A 211 8.74 1.48 -5.15
N VAL A 212 8.70 0.47 -4.28
CA VAL A 212 8.79 0.66 -2.83
C VAL A 212 10.11 1.32 -2.45
N GLN A 213 11.23 0.88 -3.02
CA GLN A 213 12.55 1.47 -2.74
C GLN A 213 12.64 2.91 -3.28
N GLU A 214 12.16 3.16 -4.49
CA GLU A 214 12.11 4.52 -5.07
C GLU A 214 11.28 5.46 -4.20
N GLU A 215 10.10 5.02 -3.74
CA GLU A 215 9.23 5.82 -2.87
C GLU A 215 9.86 6.03 -1.48
N LYS A 216 10.54 5.01 -0.95
CA LYS A 216 11.29 5.11 0.31
C LYS A 216 12.39 6.15 0.21
N GLU A 217 13.16 6.15 -0.89
CA GLU A 217 14.19 7.15 -1.15
C GLU A 217 13.57 8.55 -1.29
N ARG A 218 12.47 8.67 -2.05
CA ARG A 218 11.74 9.94 -2.22
C ARG A 218 11.22 10.51 -0.91
N LEU A 219 10.80 9.66 0.03
CA LEU A 219 10.28 10.04 1.34
C LEU A 219 11.37 10.14 2.41
N SER A 220 12.59 9.67 2.12
CA SER A 220 13.70 9.79 3.07
C SER A 220 14.00 11.26 3.35
N LEU A 221 14.34 11.54 4.60
CA LEU A 221 14.84 12.86 4.95
C LEU A 221 16.33 12.89 4.62
N PRO A 222 16.79 13.87 3.83
CA PRO A 222 18.22 14.09 3.64
C PRO A 222 18.93 14.31 4.98
N GLU A 223 20.17 13.84 5.09
CA GLU A 223 21.00 14.02 6.31
C GLU A 223 21.05 15.49 6.77
N GLU A 224 21.05 16.41 5.82
CA GLU A 224 21.00 17.85 6.10
C GLU A 224 19.73 18.22 6.90
N VAL A 225 18.57 17.71 6.49
CA VAL A 225 17.30 17.98 7.16
C VAL A 225 17.28 17.38 8.57
N GLU A 226 17.73 16.13 8.71
CA GLU A 226 17.85 15.48 10.01
C GLU A 226 18.77 16.26 10.95
N TYR A 227 19.91 16.75 10.41
CA TYR A 227 20.83 17.57 11.18
C TYR A 227 20.14 18.85 11.69
N PHE A 228 19.44 19.58 10.83
CA PHE A 228 18.74 20.79 11.22
C PHE A 228 17.64 20.52 12.26
N GLU A 229 16.84 19.48 12.08
CA GLU A 229 15.78 19.14 13.02
C GLU A 229 16.32 18.71 14.41
N LYS A 230 17.51 18.12 14.45
CA LYS A 230 18.16 17.70 15.69
C LYS A 230 18.83 18.85 16.43
N ASN A 231 19.40 19.79 15.71
CA ASN A 231 20.25 20.82 16.30
C ASN A 231 19.55 22.20 16.45
N PHE A 232 18.41 22.40 15.79
CA PHE A 232 17.60 23.60 15.92
C PHE A 232 16.26 23.29 16.58
N ARG A 233 15.73 24.21 17.39
CA ARG A 233 14.49 23.99 18.17
C ARG A 233 13.24 24.20 17.29
N PHE A 234 13.00 23.29 16.37
CA PHE A 234 11.77 23.26 15.59
C PHE A 234 10.58 22.77 16.43
N THR A 235 9.42 23.42 16.25
CA THR A 235 8.12 22.83 16.63
C THR A 235 7.70 21.81 15.58
N GLU A 236 6.75 20.92 15.87
CA GLU A 236 6.28 19.93 14.87
C GLU A 236 5.72 20.63 13.61
N THR A 237 4.99 21.73 13.76
CA THR A 237 4.51 22.53 12.63
C THR A 237 5.66 23.08 11.79
N SER A 238 6.68 23.67 12.43
CA SER A 238 7.81 24.25 11.70
C SER A 238 8.73 23.17 11.09
N LYS A 239 8.80 21.94 11.63
CA LYS A 239 9.46 20.81 10.96
C LYS A 239 8.77 20.48 9.63
N HIS A 240 7.44 20.38 9.64
CA HIS A 240 6.68 20.12 8.40
C HIS A 240 6.94 21.22 7.36
N GLN A 241 6.86 22.49 7.75
CA GLN A 241 7.13 23.61 6.85
C GLN A 241 8.57 23.57 6.31
N PHE A 242 9.55 23.30 7.17
CA PHE A 242 10.96 23.19 6.77
C PHE A 242 11.19 22.05 5.76
N ARG A 243 10.62 20.85 6.00
CA ARG A 243 10.70 19.72 5.08
C ARG A 243 10.11 20.04 3.71
N GLU A 244 8.95 20.69 3.68
CA GLU A 244 8.31 21.07 2.42
C GLU A 244 9.11 22.09 1.64
N ILE A 245 9.58 23.15 2.32
CA ILE A 245 10.35 24.21 1.65
C ILE A 245 11.72 23.69 1.20
N TYR A 246 12.37 22.87 2.02
CA TYR A 246 13.63 22.23 1.66
C TYR A 246 13.49 21.35 0.42
N ARG A 247 12.43 20.57 0.28
CA ARG A 247 12.18 19.75 -0.93
C ARG A 247 12.08 20.64 -2.16
N LYS A 248 11.30 21.72 -2.11
CA LYS A 248 11.18 22.69 -3.21
C LYS A 248 12.53 23.33 -3.55
N TRP A 249 13.26 23.76 -2.52
CA TRP A 249 14.58 24.33 -2.67
C TRP A 249 15.57 23.36 -3.30
N LYS A 250 15.56 22.09 -2.87
CA LYS A 250 16.47 21.06 -3.40
C LYS A 250 16.18 20.69 -4.86
N ILE A 251 14.91 20.74 -5.29
CA ILE A 251 14.54 20.57 -6.71
C ILE A 251 15.13 21.70 -7.55
N MET A 252 15.07 22.95 -7.07
CA MET A 252 15.60 24.10 -7.79
C MET A 252 17.14 24.16 -7.75
N PHE A 253 17.74 23.70 -6.67
CA PHE A 253 19.18 23.74 -6.43
C PHE A 253 19.75 22.34 -6.13
N PRO A 254 19.70 21.38 -7.06
CA PRO A 254 20.03 19.96 -6.78
C PRO A 254 21.47 19.74 -6.30
N LYS A 255 22.41 20.60 -6.71
CA LYS A 255 23.84 20.54 -6.32
C LYS A 255 24.16 21.37 -5.07
N LYS A 256 23.28 22.26 -4.63
CA LYS A 256 23.52 23.12 -3.47
C LYS A 256 23.27 22.32 -2.18
N ARG A 257 24.14 22.51 -1.20
CA ARG A 257 23.96 21.97 0.15
C ARG A 257 23.59 23.10 1.10
N LEU A 258 22.81 22.77 2.09
CA LEU A 258 22.46 23.70 3.17
C LEU A 258 23.58 23.60 4.24
N ASP A 259 24.38 24.66 4.36
CA ASP A 259 25.47 24.66 5.34
C ASP A 259 24.92 25.09 6.71
N PRO A 260 24.95 24.21 7.73
CA PRO A 260 24.48 24.55 9.06
C PRO A 260 25.24 25.71 9.71
N SER A 261 26.50 25.99 9.30
CA SER A 261 27.31 27.07 9.87
C SER A 261 26.73 28.44 9.56
N GLU A 262 26.01 28.61 8.46
CA GLU A 262 25.34 29.85 8.08
C GLU A 262 24.15 30.19 9.02
N PHE A 263 23.69 29.23 9.80
CA PHE A 263 22.46 29.31 10.60
C PHE A 263 22.65 29.15 12.11
N LEU A 264 23.89 29.15 12.59
CA LEU A 264 24.22 28.85 14.01
C LEU A 264 23.41 29.65 15.04
N ASN A 265 23.01 30.88 14.71
CA ASN A 265 22.24 31.76 15.58
C ASN A 265 20.82 32.04 15.05
N SER A 266 20.38 31.29 14.02
CA SER A 266 19.09 31.51 13.37
C SER A 266 17.98 30.76 14.09
N ARG A 267 16.79 31.36 14.13
CA ARG A 267 15.59 30.65 14.55
C ARG A 267 15.07 29.81 13.37
N PRO A 268 14.36 28.68 13.61
CA PRO A 268 13.76 27.88 12.55
C PRO A 268 12.96 28.66 11.51
N LYS A 269 12.23 29.69 11.95
CA LYS A 269 11.47 30.59 11.07
C LYS A 269 12.36 31.37 10.11
N ASP A 270 13.53 31.78 10.56
CA ASP A 270 14.46 32.60 9.74
C ASP A 270 15.11 31.69 8.67
N ILE A 271 15.40 30.41 9.00
CA ILE A 271 15.89 29.41 8.05
C ILE A 271 14.84 29.15 6.94
N ILE A 272 13.58 28.93 7.31
CA ILE A 272 12.48 28.72 6.37
C ILE A 272 12.34 29.93 5.42
N LEU A 273 12.31 31.15 5.98
CA LEU A 273 12.21 32.37 5.20
C LEU A 273 13.38 32.60 4.24
N GLN A 274 14.58 32.18 4.62
CA GLN A 274 15.76 32.27 3.73
C GLN A 274 15.59 31.35 2.53
N LEU A 275 15.19 30.09 2.73
CA LEU A 275 14.95 29.16 1.64
C LEU A 275 13.81 29.62 0.73
N GLU A 276 12.73 30.17 1.28
CA GLU A 276 11.63 30.76 0.50
C GLU A 276 12.11 31.92 -0.37
N LYS A 277 12.94 32.83 0.16
CA LYS A 277 13.51 33.92 -0.62
C LYS A 277 14.40 33.42 -1.76
N GLU A 278 15.25 32.44 -1.53
CA GLU A 278 16.09 31.85 -2.58
C GLU A 278 15.25 31.24 -3.70
N ILE A 279 14.18 30.54 -3.35
CA ILE A 279 13.21 29.97 -4.31
C ILE A 279 12.58 31.10 -5.16
N LEU A 280 12.08 32.16 -4.51
CA LEU A 280 11.41 33.27 -5.20
C LEU A 280 12.36 34.00 -6.16
N ILE A 281 13.56 34.33 -5.73
CA ILE A 281 14.57 35.00 -6.56
C ILE A 281 14.92 34.16 -7.79
N ASN A 282 15.04 32.83 -7.62
CA ASN A 282 15.34 31.96 -8.76
C ASN A 282 14.14 31.81 -9.72
N ALA A 283 12.92 31.78 -9.18
CA ALA A 283 11.70 31.71 -9.99
C ALA A 283 11.49 33.00 -10.82
N GLU A 284 11.83 34.17 -10.29
CA GLU A 284 11.80 35.44 -11.04
C GLU A 284 12.81 35.44 -12.19
N ASN A 285 14.01 34.90 -11.98
CA ASN A 285 15.02 34.77 -13.02
C ASN A 285 14.60 33.78 -14.15
N TRP A 286 13.79 32.76 -13.85
CA TRP A 286 13.23 31.87 -14.87
C TRP A 286 12.19 32.54 -15.77
N ASN A 287 11.42 33.48 -15.24
CA ASN A 287 10.44 34.24 -16.01
C ASN A 287 11.07 35.36 -16.87
N ALA A 288 12.35 35.65 -16.66
CA ALA A 288 13.11 36.65 -17.38
C ALA A 288 13.92 36.08 -18.59
N LEU A 289 13.91 34.75 -18.76
CA LEU A 289 14.47 33.99 -19.90
C LEU A 289 13.40 33.61 -20.90
#